data_b5ccebab7cb1f310bf49e416be924fbf
#
_entry.id   b5ccebab7cb1f310bf49e416be924fbf
#
_cell.length_a   1.000
_cell.length_b   1.000
_cell.length_c   1.000
_cell.angle_alpha   90.00
_cell.angle_beta   90.00
_cell.angle_gamma   90.00
#
_symmetry.space_group_name_H-M   'P 1'
#
loop_
_entity.id
_entity.type
_entity.pdbx_description
1 polymer ?
#
loop_
_entity_poly.entity_id
_entity_poly.type
_entity_poly.pdbx_seq_one_letter_code
_entity_poly.pdbx_strand_id
1 'polypeptide(L)'
;MTLLDAPKYDAAASQRRMLAMYGFLGGFVLLFIAAWLAVGHPFDAPWTWWTYWSGEHAAEKLLRTVEKNDLPAAYAIWENDEHWQEHKDSFPYSYDRFAAAFGPASQENDYGTISSHQLVVARTLVGGDLVVGAMINGRKSKPLFLAYDHKTHRLTFSPVELTIDQ
;
A
#
# COMPACT_ATOMS: atom_id res chain seq x y z
N MET A 1 -47.02 -25.32 34.46
CA MET A 1 -46.27 -24.06 34.35
C MET A 1 -47.31 -22.96 34.23
N THR A 2 -47.48 -22.16 35.25
CA THR A 2 -48.46 -21.07 35.26
C THR A 2 -47.79 -19.82 34.70
N LEU A 3 -48.56 -18.98 33.98
CA LEU A 3 -48.15 -17.70 33.41
C LEU A 3 -47.51 -16.70 34.42
N LEU A 4 -47.56 -17.03 35.71
CA LEU A 4 -47.02 -16.25 36.83
C LEU A 4 -45.51 -16.44 37.05
N ASP A 5 -44.88 -17.44 36.41
CA ASP A 5 -43.44 -17.73 36.50
C ASP A 5 -42.60 -17.09 35.37
N ALA A 6 -43.23 -16.23 34.56
CA ALA A 6 -42.48 -15.51 33.53
C ALA A 6 -41.51 -14.51 34.17
N PRO A 7 -40.23 -14.50 33.79
CA PRO A 7 -39.26 -13.56 34.34
C PRO A 7 -39.76 -12.12 34.11
N LYS A 8 -39.78 -11.32 35.20
CA LYS A 8 -40.19 -9.91 35.13
C LYS A 8 -39.27 -9.18 34.12
N TYR A 9 -39.89 -8.53 33.16
CA TYR A 9 -39.17 -7.69 32.21
C TYR A 9 -38.47 -6.52 32.92
N ASP A 10 -37.15 -6.51 32.92
CA ASP A 10 -36.36 -5.42 33.50
C ASP A 10 -36.12 -4.34 32.41
N ALA A 11 -36.96 -3.31 32.44
CA ALA A 11 -36.88 -2.18 31.51
C ALA A 11 -35.56 -1.43 31.63
N ALA A 12 -34.98 -1.33 32.83
CA ALA A 12 -33.70 -0.62 33.02
C ALA A 12 -32.51 -1.39 32.41
N ALA A 13 -32.50 -2.72 32.55
CA ALA A 13 -31.51 -3.57 31.95
C ALA A 13 -31.60 -3.54 30.40
N SER A 14 -32.83 -3.53 29.86
CA SER A 14 -33.01 -3.44 28.40
C SER A 14 -32.57 -2.08 27.82
N GLN A 15 -32.85 -0.98 28.50
CA GLN A 15 -32.38 0.36 28.12
C GLN A 15 -30.86 0.45 28.14
N ARG A 16 -30.18 -0.07 29.16
CA ARG A 16 -28.72 -0.10 29.25
C ARG A 16 -28.11 -0.90 28.10
N ARG A 17 -28.70 -2.05 27.74
CA ARG A 17 -28.24 -2.86 26.59
C ARG A 17 -28.43 -2.12 25.27
N MET A 18 -29.57 -1.44 25.07
CA MET A 18 -29.79 -0.62 23.87
C MET A 18 -28.82 0.54 23.78
N LEU A 19 -28.58 1.27 24.86
CA LEU A 19 -27.59 2.36 24.90
C LEU A 19 -26.17 1.86 24.61
N ALA A 20 -25.78 0.71 25.17
CA ALA A 20 -24.49 0.09 24.88
C ALA A 20 -24.36 -0.33 23.40
N MET A 21 -25.45 -0.90 22.84
CA MET A 21 -25.51 -1.29 21.43
C MET A 21 -25.40 -0.08 20.49
N TYR A 22 -26.14 1.00 20.75
CA TYR A 22 -26.05 2.25 19.97
C TYR A 22 -24.70 2.94 20.15
N GLY A 23 -24.14 2.91 21.36
CA GLY A 23 -22.78 3.42 21.60
C GLY A 23 -21.72 2.65 20.82
N PHE A 24 -21.81 1.33 20.80
CA PHE A 24 -20.92 0.46 20.04
C PHE A 24 -21.07 0.70 18.53
N LEU A 25 -22.32 0.73 18.04
CA LEU A 25 -22.61 1.01 16.62
C LEU A 25 -22.10 2.39 16.18
N GLY A 26 -22.36 3.42 16.99
CA GLY A 26 -21.89 4.78 16.74
C GLY A 26 -20.36 4.86 16.75
N GLY A 27 -19.71 4.22 17.71
CA GLY A 27 -18.24 4.12 17.77
C GLY A 27 -17.65 3.41 16.54
N PHE A 28 -18.27 2.32 16.09
CA PHE A 28 -17.85 1.60 14.90
C PHE A 28 -17.98 2.46 13.63
N VAL A 29 -19.11 3.18 13.48
CA VAL A 29 -19.31 4.09 12.34
C VAL A 29 -18.27 5.22 12.33
N LEU A 30 -17.97 5.81 13.50
CA LEU A 30 -16.95 6.86 13.61
C LEU A 30 -15.55 6.33 13.25
N LEU A 31 -15.18 5.15 13.74
CA LEU A 31 -13.92 4.50 13.37
C LEU A 31 -13.84 4.20 11.88
N PHE A 32 -14.93 3.74 11.28
CA PHE A 32 -14.99 3.49 9.83
C PHE A 32 -14.81 4.78 9.03
N ILE A 33 -15.48 5.87 9.43
CA ILE A 33 -15.32 7.18 8.76
C ILE A 33 -13.90 7.71 8.93
N ALA A 34 -13.31 7.58 10.13
CA ALA A 34 -11.94 8.01 10.38
C ALA A 34 -10.93 7.21 9.53
N ALA A 35 -11.09 5.88 9.46
CA ALA A 35 -10.28 5.03 8.61
C ALA A 35 -10.46 5.39 7.12
N TRP A 36 -11.69 5.61 6.68
CA TRP A 36 -12.03 6.01 5.33
C TRP A 36 -11.34 7.32 4.90
N LEU A 37 -11.35 8.32 5.77
CA LEU A 37 -10.69 9.60 5.52
C LEU A 37 -9.16 9.49 5.56
N ALA A 38 -8.63 8.59 6.41
CA ALA A 38 -7.18 8.41 6.58
C ALA A 38 -6.50 7.70 5.40
N VAL A 39 -7.24 6.87 4.64
CA VAL A 39 -6.70 6.09 3.52
C VAL A 39 -6.34 6.96 2.31
N GLY A 40 -6.87 8.20 2.20
CA GLY A 40 -6.61 9.08 1.05
C GLY A 40 -7.35 8.70 -0.24
N HIS A 41 -8.04 7.56 -0.28
CA HIS A 41 -8.82 7.06 -1.42
C HIS A 41 -10.29 6.82 -1.03
N PRO A 42 -11.03 7.88 -0.60
CA PRO A 42 -12.37 7.73 -0.01
C PRO A 42 -13.43 7.24 -1.00
N PHE A 43 -13.20 7.37 -2.31
CA PHE A 43 -14.16 6.95 -3.34
C PHE A 43 -13.91 5.55 -3.87
N ASP A 44 -12.81 4.90 -3.46
CA ASP A 44 -12.51 3.54 -3.85
C ASP A 44 -13.22 2.53 -2.93
N ALA A 45 -13.47 1.35 -3.47
CA ALA A 45 -14.12 0.29 -2.71
C ALA A 45 -13.29 -0.10 -1.47
N PRO A 46 -13.88 -0.26 -0.27
CA PRO A 46 -13.12 -0.50 0.96
C PRO A 46 -12.19 -1.72 0.92
N TRP A 47 -12.50 -2.72 0.11
CA TRP A 47 -11.64 -3.91 -0.05
C TRP A 47 -10.35 -3.64 -0.82
N THR A 48 -10.25 -2.52 -1.58
CA THR A 48 -9.02 -2.11 -2.27
C THR A 48 -8.07 -1.36 -1.35
N TRP A 49 -8.52 -0.84 -0.21
CA TRP A 49 -7.70 -0.06 0.73
C TRP A 49 -6.48 -0.82 1.22
N TRP A 50 -6.62 -2.11 1.43
CA TRP A 50 -5.48 -2.94 1.82
C TRP A 50 -4.41 -2.99 0.72
N THR A 51 -4.83 -3.10 -0.55
CA THR A 51 -3.92 -3.09 -1.70
C THR A 51 -3.22 -1.74 -1.84
N TYR A 52 -3.95 -0.63 -1.69
CA TYR A 52 -3.35 0.71 -1.67
C TYR A 52 -2.31 0.83 -0.55
N TRP A 53 -2.72 0.53 0.67
CA TRP A 53 -1.83 0.65 1.83
C TRP A 53 -0.57 -0.22 1.67
N SER A 54 -0.71 -1.49 1.28
CA SER A 54 0.44 -2.40 1.14
C SER A 54 1.35 -2.01 -0.03
N GLY A 55 0.78 -1.63 -1.18
CA GLY A 55 1.56 -1.27 -2.35
C GLY A 55 2.27 0.07 -2.20
N GLU A 56 1.61 1.09 -1.65
CA GLU A 56 2.24 2.38 -1.34
C GLU A 56 3.34 2.22 -0.30
N HIS A 57 3.11 1.40 0.75
CA HIS A 57 4.11 1.14 1.76
C HIS A 57 5.33 0.36 1.20
N ALA A 58 5.09 -0.62 0.32
CA ALA A 58 6.17 -1.34 -0.36
C ALA A 58 7.00 -0.41 -1.26
N ALA A 59 6.35 0.45 -2.05
CA ALA A 59 7.01 1.43 -2.90
C ALA A 59 7.81 2.46 -2.09
N GLU A 60 7.24 2.97 -1.00
CA GLU A 60 7.89 3.89 -0.07
C GLU A 60 9.13 3.26 0.58
N LYS A 61 8.99 2.01 1.07
CA LYS A 61 10.10 1.26 1.68
C LYS A 61 11.22 0.99 0.67
N LEU A 62 10.86 0.60 -0.57
CA LEU A 62 11.82 0.43 -1.66
C LEU A 62 12.61 1.71 -1.90
N LEU A 63 11.91 2.81 -2.16
CA LEU A 63 12.56 4.08 -2.54
C LEU A 63 13.43 4.64 -1.41
N ARG A 64 12.99 4.55 -0.15
CA ARG A 64 13.82 4.89 1.02
C ARG A 64 15.08 4.05 1.13
N THR A 65 15.03 2.79 0.71
CA THR A 65 16.20 1.89 0.76
C THR A 65 17.15 2.21 -0.39
N VAL A 66 16.62 2.55 -1.56
CA VAL A 66 17.40 3.04 -2.71
C VAL A 66 18.10 4.37 -2.38
N GLU A 67 17.43 5.31 -1.68
CA GLU A 67 18.04 6.57 -1.22
C GLU A 67 19.25 6.35 -0.30
N LYS A 68 19.23 5.27 0.48
CA LYS A 68 20.37 4.86 1.31
C LYS A 68 21.48 4.17 0.51
N ASN A 69 21.27 3.98 -0.80
CA ASN A 69 22.15 3.24 -1.70
C ASN A 69 22.36 1.77 -1.27
N ASP A 70 21.39 1.19 -0.56
CA ASP A 70 21.40 -0.23 -0.19
C ASP A 70 20.61 -1.05 -1.23
N LEU A 71 21.24 -1.22 -2.40
CA LEU A 71 20.60 -1.91 -3.53
C LEU A 71 20.27 -3.38 -3.25
N PRO A 72 21.10 -4.16 -2.51
CA PRO A 72 20.73 -5.54 -2.15
C PRO A 72 19.46 -5.62 -1.28
N ALA A 73 19.34 -4.75 -0.28
CA ALA A 73 18.13 -4.69 0.55
C ALA A 73 16.92 -4.15 -0.21
N ALA A 74 17.14 -3.20 -1.12
CA ALA A 74 16.08 -2.70 -2.01
C ALA A 74 15.56 -3.81 -2.95
N TYR A 75 16.44 -4.64 -3.49
CA TYR A 75 16.04 -5.76 -4.33
C TYR A 75 15.27 -6.86 -3.57
N ALA A 76 15.62 -7.09 -2.29
CA ALA A 76 14.83 -7.96 -1.42
C ALA A 76 13.37 -7.46 -1.27
N ILE A 77 13.17 -6.14 -1.18
CA ILE A 77 11.83 -5.54 -1.15
C ILE A 77 11.14 -5.66 -2.51
N TRP A 78 11.90 -5.45 -3.60
CA TRP A 78 11.40 -5.55 -4.97
C TRP A 78 10.82 -6.92 -5.27
N GLU A 79 11.55 -7.98 -4.92
CA GLU A 79 11.13 -9.38 -5.14
C GLU A 79 10.28 -9.94 -3.99
N ASN A 80 10.10 -9.16 -2.90
CA ASN A 80 9.45 -9.62 -1.66
C ASN A 80 10.08 -10.92 -1.12
N ASP A 81 11.41 -11.03 -1.20
CA ASP A 81 12.18 -12.18 -0.76
C ASP A 81 13.49 -11.74 -0.08
N GLU A 82 13.59 -11.94 1.23
CA GLU A 82 14.79 -11.60 2.01
C GLU A 82 15.97 -12.53 1.69
N HIS A 83 15.70 -13.73 1.17
CA HIS A 83 16.68 -14.73 0.78
C HIS A 83 16.89 -14.83 -0.73
N TRP A 84 16.63 -13.75 -1.46
CA TRP A 84 16.71 -13.70 -2.91
C TRP A 84 18.05 -14.22 -3.49
N GLN A 85 19.15 -14.12 -2.73
CA GLN A 85 20.46 -14.62 -3.17
C GLN A 85 20.49 -16.12 -3.41
N GLU A 86 19.62 -16.89 -2.71
CA GLU A 86 19.49 -18.34 -2.86
C GLU A 86 18.65 -18.71 -4.09
N HIS A 87 17.87 -17.75 -4.60
CA HIS A 87 16.89 -17.95 -5.69
C HIS A 87 17.14 -17.05 -6.91
N LYS A 88 18.36 -16.58 -7.12
CA LYS A 88 18.72 -15.57 -8.15
C LYS A 88 18.16 -15.85 -9.53
N ASP A 89 18.20 -17.12 -9.96
CA ASP A 89 17.79 -17.54 -11.30
C ASP A 89 16.26 -17.70 -11.46
N SER A 90 15.51 -17.59 -10.37
CA SER A 90 14.05 -17.76 -10.37
C SER A 90 13.28 -16.46 -10.65
N PHE A 91 13.96 -15.32 -10.60
CA PHE A 91 13.33 -14.02 -10.77
C PHE A 91 13.38 -13.55 -12.21
N PRO A 92 12.26 -13.02 -12.75
CA PRO A 92 12.21 -12.54 -14.14
C PRO A 92 13.04 -11.27 -14.35
N TYR A 93 13.29 -10.48 -13.29
CA TYR A 93 14.09 -9.28 -13.31
C TYR A 93 15.33 -9.48 -12.44
N SER A 94 16.51 -9.58 -13.08
CA SER A 94 17.75 -9.89 -12.36
C SER A 94 18.22 -8.74 -11.48
N TYR A 95 18.97 -9.07 -10.41
CA TYR A 95 19.62 -8.07 -9.56
C TYR A 95 20.51 -7.10 -10.33
N ASP A 96 21.26 -7.58 -11.33
CA ASP A 96 22.16 -6.73 -12.12
C ASP A 96 21.39 -5.66 -12.89
N ARG A 97 20.24 -6.01 -13.45
CA ARG A 97 19.35 -5.04 -14.12
C ARG A 97 18.73 -4.06 -13.13
N PHE A 98 18.34 -4.54 -11.97
CA PHE A 98 17.84 -3.70 -10.90
C PHE A 98 18.91 -2.70 -10.45
N ALA A 99 20.13 -3.18 -10.21
CA ALA A 99 21.25 -2.35 -9.81
C ALA A 99 21.64 -1.36 -10.92
N ALA A 100 21.51 -1.73 -12.19
CA ALA A 100 21.71 -0.81 -13.31
C ALA A 100 20.62 0.28 -13.37
N ALA A 101 19.36 -0.07 -13.09
CA ALA A 101 18.24 0.89 -13.12
C ALA A 101 18.27 1.90 -11.96
N PHE A 102 18.72 1.48 -10.77
CA PHE A 102 18.70 2.31 -9.56
C PHE A 102 20.08 2.76 -9.06
N GLY A 103 21.16 2.18 -9.58
CA GLY A 103 22.53 2.50 -9.16
C GLY A 103 22.96 3.92 -9.53
N PRO A 104 23.57 4.68 -8.60
CA PRO A 104 23.87 6.11 -8.82
C PRO A 104 24.90 6.38 -9.93
N ALA A 105 25.76 5.43 -10.22
CA ALA A 105 26.80 5.53 -11.26
C ALA A 105 26.42 4.83 -12.57
N SER A 106 25.22 4.25 -12.68
CA SER A 106 24.79 3.56 -13.88
C SER A 106 24.34 4.54 -14.96
N GLN A 107 24.70 4.26 -16.21
CA GLN A 107 24.23 5.00 -17.39
C GLN A 107 22.75 4.70 -17.70
N GLU A 108 22.23 3.57 -17.22
CA GLU A 108 20.84 3.16 -17.39
C GLU A 108 19.89 3.84 -16.37
N ASN A 109 20.48 4.43 -15.33
CA ASN A 109 19.73 5.17 -14.32
C ASN A 109 19.46 6.60 -14.75
N ASP A 110 18.31 6.83 -15.30
CA ASP A 110 17.84 8.15 -15.76
C ASP A 110 17.70 9.22 -14.67
N TYR A 111 17.64 8.81 -13.41
CA TYR A 111 17.45 9.71 -12.25
C TYR A 111 18.78 10.13 -11.64
N GLY A 112 19.87 9.42 -11.93
CA GLY A 112 21.16 9.59 -11.24
C GLY A 112 21.07 9.13 -9.79
N THR A 113 21.79 9.79 -8.91
CA THR A 113 21.67 9.52 -7.46
C THR A 113 20.27 9.90 -6.98
N ILE A 114 19.53 8.91 -6.48
CA ILE A 114 18.20 9.12 -5.89
C ILE A 114 18.40 9.54 -4.45
N SER A 115 18.07 10.80 -4.15
CA SER A 115 18.25 11.42 -2.83
C SER A 115 16.93 11.79 -2.15
N SER A 116 15.84 11.82 -2.90
CA SER A 116 14.51 12.09 -2.37
C SER A 116 13.44 11.52 -3.29
N HIS A 117 12.33 11.13 -2.72
CA HIS A 117 11.15 10.73 -3.46
C HIS A 117 9.88 11.29 -2.81
N GLN A 118 8.81 11.34 -3.58
CA GLN A 118 7.47 11.67 -3.12
C GLN A 118 6.46 10.85 -3.93
N LEU A 119 5.67 10.03 -3.25
CA LEU A 119 4.53 9.36 -3.90
C LEU A 119 3.48 10.42 -4.26
N VAL A 120 3.02 10.41 -5.49
CA VAL A 120 2.12 11.47 -6.02
C VAL A 120 0.81 10.92 -6.53
N VAL A 121 0.77 9.67 -6.94
CA VAL A 121 -0.44 9.01 -7.44
C VAL A 121 -0.37 7.52 -7.17
N ALA A 122 -1.51 6.93 -6.84
CA ALA A 122 -1.69 5.49 -6.80
C ALA A 122 -3.04 5.14 -7.42
N ARG A 123 -3.09 4.10 -8.24
CA ARG A 123 -4.31 3.64 -8.89
C ARG A 123 -4.31 2.13 -9.08
N THR A 124 -5.40 1.48 -8.70
CA THR A 124 -5.60 0.06 -8.98
C THR A 124 -5.89 -0.17 -10.47
N LEU A 125 -5.29 -1.20 -11.02
CA LEU A 125 -5.54 -1.68 -12.39
C LEU A 125 -6.67 -2.72 -12.41
N VAL A 126 -7.16 -2.98 -13.62
CA VAL A 126 -8.05 -4.13 -13.86
C VAL A 126 -7.26 -5.40 -13.55
N GLY A 127 -7.71 -6.16 -12.53
CA GLY A 127 -6.98 -7.34 -12.02
C GLY A 127 -6.54 -7.21 -10.57
N GLY A 128 -6.56 -5.99 -10.00
CA GLY A 128 -6.31 -5.74 -8.59
C GLY A 128 -4.87 -5.30 -8.27
N ASP A 129 -3.99 -5.25 -9.25
CA ASP A 129 -2.63 -4.70 -9.07
C ASP A 129 -2.67 -3.20 -8.91
N LEU A 130 -1.70 -2.64 -8.21
CA LEU A 130 -1.60 -1.21 -7.94
C LEU A 130 -0.45 -0.60 -8.74
N VAL A 131 -0.69 0.52 -9.41
CA VAL A 131 0.38 1.36 -9.95
C VAL A 131 0.57 2.55 -9.03
N VAL A 132 1.81 2.77 -8.63
CA VAL A 132 2.25 3.88 -7.78
C VAL A 132 3.21 4.75 -8.58
N GLY A 133 2.91 6.03 -8.69
CA GLY A 133 3.77 7.04 -9.30
C GLY A 133 4.51 7.83 -8.23
N ALA A 134 5.83 7.97 -8.42
CA ALA A 134 6.69 8.72 -7.53
C ALA A 134 7.48 9.80 -8.29
N MET A 135 7.55 11.00 -7.75
CA MET A 135 8.51 12.00 -8.19
C MET A 135 9.87 11.71 -7.55
N ILE A 136 10.90 11.60 -8.35
CA ILE A 136 12.27 11.37 -7.90
C ILE A 136 13.05 12.67 -7.98
N ASN A 137 13.76 13.02 -6.91
CA ASN A 137 14.57 14.25 -6.80
C ASN A 137 13.79 15.52 -7.17
N GLY A 138 12.48 15.55 -6.90
CA GLY A 138 11.60 16.67 -7.25
C GLY A 138 11.33 16.87 -8.75
N ARG A 139 11.75 15.94 -9.61
CA ARG A 139 11.58 16.04 -11.07
C ARG A 139 10.15 15.65 -11.47
N LYS A 140 9.31 16.63 -11.77
CA LYS A 140 7.94 16.42 -12.26
C LYS A 140 7.88 15.86 -13.68
N SER A 141 8.86 16.17 -14.52
CA SER A 141 8.87 15.78 -15.94
C SER A 141 9.16 14.30 -16.19
N LYS A 142 9.68 13.59 -15.20
CA LYS A 142 10.03 12.18 -15.31
C LYS A 142 9.68 11.43 -14.01
N PRO A 143 8.40 11.17 -13.77
CA PRO A 143 7.98 10.36 -12.64
C PRO A 143 8.39 8.90 -12.83
N LEU A 144 8.65 8.21 -11.73
CA LEU A 144 8.87 6.76 -11.70
C LEU A 144 7.53 6.08 -11.44
N PHE A 145 7.14 5.13 -12.28
CA PHE A 145 5.95 4.32 -12.08
C PHE A 145 6.33 2.89 -11.72
N LEU A 146 5.85 2.45 -10.57
CA LEU A 146 6.01 1.11 -10.05
C LEU A 146 4.66 0.40 -10.05
N ALA A 147 4.65 -0.88 -10.42
CA ALA A 147 3.48 -1.73 -10.30
C ALA A 147 3.70 -2.70 -9.13
N TYR A 148 2.70 -2.82 -8.27
CA TYR A 148 2.66 -3.75 -7.16
C TYR A 148 1.65 -4.85 -7.45
N ASP A 149 2.13 -6.09 -7.51
CA ASP A 149 1.30 -7.28 -7.65
C ASP A 149 0.70 -7.65 -6.29
N HIS A 150 -0.61 -7.58 -6.18
CA HIS A 150 -1.33 -7.86 -4.93
C HIS A 150 -1.31 -9.33 -4.50
N LYS A 151 -0.94 -10.27 -5.40
CA LYS A 151 -0.86 -11.71 -5.11
C LYS A 151 0.51 -12.13 -4.62
N THR A 152 1.56 -11.65 -5.30
CA THR A 152 2.94 -12.01 -4.98
C THR A 152 3.62 -11.00 -4.08
N HIS A 153 3.01 -9.81 -3.90
CA HIS A 153 3.55 -8.66 -3.17
C HIS A 153 4.88 -8.14 -3.73
N ARG A 154 5.16 -8.42 -5.00
CA ARG A 154 6.35 -7.97 -5.71
C ARG A 154 6.11 -6.61 -6.34
N LEU A 155 7.22 -5.88 -6.49
CA LEU A 155 7.24 -4.64 -7.24
C LEU A 155 7.86 -4.89 -8.62
N THR A 156 7.38 -4.17 -9.62
CA THR A 156 7.94 -4.16 -10.97
C THR A 156 7.87 -2.74 -11.54
N PHE A 157 8.57 -2.46 -12.63
CA PHE A 157 8.30 -1.23 -13.38
C PHE A 157 6.91 -1.33 -14.00
N SER A 158 6.15 -0.25 -13.89
CA SER A 158 4.81 -0.22 -14.45
C SER A 158 4.86 -0.15 -15.98
N PRO A 159 4.09 -0.99 -16.69
CA PRO A 159 3.91 -0.86 -18.13
C PRO A 159 2.98 0.31 -18.50
N VAL A 160 2.32 0.92 -17.52
CA VAL A 160 1.34 2.00 -17.69
C VAL A 160 1.82 3.23 -16.94
N GLU A 161 1.83 4.37 -17.62
CA GLU A 161 2.07 5.68 -17.02
C GLU A 161 0.72 6.29 -16.63
N LEU A 162 0.63 6.80 -15.40
CA LEU A 162 -0.54 7.52 -14.92
C LEU A 162 -0.36 9.02 -15.18
N THR A 163 -1.46 9.70 -15.49
CA THR A 163 -1.44 11.16 -15.53
C THR A 163 -1.34 11.71 -14.11
N ILE A 164 -0.34 12.52 -13.86
CA ILE A 164 -0.18 13.26 -12.61
C ILE A 164 -0.84 14.61 -12.84
N ASP A 165 -2.02 14.82 -12.22
CA ASP A 165 -2.69 16.12 -12.25
C ASP A 165 -1.81 17.13 -11.49
N GLN A 166 -1.53 18.25 -12.16
CA GLN A 166 -0.66 19.32 -11.64
C GLN A 166 -1.43 20.27 -10.74
#